data_e62884902980abe965121d20a0d36323
#
_entry.id   e62884902980abe965121d20a0d36323
#
_cell.length_a   1.000
_cell.length_b   1.000
_cell.length_c   1.000
_cell.angle_alpha   90.00
_cell.angle_beta   90.00
_cell.angle_gamma   90.00
#
_symmetry.space_group_name_H-M   'P 1'
#
loop_
_entity.id
_entity.type
_entity.pdbx_description
1 polymer ?
#
loop_
_entity_poly.entity_id
_entity_poly.type
_entity_poly.pdbx_seq_one_letter_code
_entity_poly.pdbx_strand_id
1 'polypeptide(L)'
;MIGADGYIYDNVEAATAAGTTASAIIAYVGTAGSVDESSSTYKGLAIALTDANGGSTCQWYTANSGTCVSQTSAVATAITYKNGIASTNTLTSDGHTHAAATAASSYGTDRPSGVSAWFLPSVGQWNLIVQGLATKQAGSTVSTDLTTFSNSTYMASNLNSVITDAGGTGLQSSYYWSSTEFKISYAWDVDFGNGYADSNHKTTNSYVRAVFAF
;
A
#
# COMPACT_ATOMS: atom_id res chain seq x y z
N MET A 1 -14.80 -6.72 1.44
CA MET A 1 -14.16 -6.04 0.29
C MET A 1 -15.06 -4.96 -0.27
N ILE A 2 -14.58 -4.12 -1.18
CA ILE A 2 -15.36 -3.11 -1.90
C ILE A 2 -15.53 -3.56 -3.35
N GLY A 3 -16.76 -3.56 -3.85
CA GLY A 3 -17.08 -3.73 -5.27
C GLY A 3 -16.93 -2.42 -6.06
N ALA A 4 -16.82 -2.52 -7.38
CA ALA A 4 -16.79 -1.35 -8.28
C ALA A 4 -18.07 -0.49 -8.19
N ASP A 5 -19.16 -1.07 -7.75
CA ASP A 5 -20.45 -0.41 -7.46
C ASP A 5 -20.48 0.35 -6.11
N GLY A 6 -19.42 0.24 -5.31
CA GLY A 6 -19.29 0.89 -4.00
C GLY A 6 -19.90 0.13 -2.82
N TYR A 7 -20.50 -1.03 -3.05
CA TYR A 7 -21.02 -1.85 -1.96
C TYR A 7 -19.95 -2.72 -1.32
N ILE A 8 -20.25 -3.16 -0.09
CA ILE A 8 -19.36 -4.04 0.69
C ILE A 8 -19.83 -5.49 0.52
N TYR A 9 -18.89 -6.37 0.22
CA TYR A 9 -19.08 -7.81 0.02
C TYR A 9 -18.13 -8.59 0.92
N ASP A 10 -18.49 -9.82 1.26
CA ASP A 10 -17.65 -10.67 2.09
C ASP A 10 -16.34 -11.06 1.34
N ASN A 11 -16.48 -11.40 0.05
CA ASN A 11 -15.35 -11.84 -0.80
C ASN A 11 -15.61 -11.55 -2.29
N VAL A 12 -14.66 -11.92 -3.14
CA VAL A 12 -14.74 -11.76 -4.60
C VAL A 12 -15.94 -12.52 -5.20
N GLU A 13 -16.24 -13.72 -4.70
CA GLU A 13 -17.34 -14.54 -5.20
C GLU A 13 -18.69 -13.88 -4.95
N ALA A 14 -18.88 -13.31 -3.75
CA ALA A 14 -20.12 -12.58 -3.40
C ALA A 14 -20.31 -11.33 -4.28
N ALA A 15 -19.25 -10.58 -4.58
CA ALA A 15 -19.32 -9.44 -5.49
C ALA A 15 -19.68 -9.90 -6.91
N THR A 16 -19.05 -10.97 -7.40
CA THR A 16 -19.33 -11.54 -8.73
C THR A 16 -20.79 -12.04 -8.83
N ALA A 17 -21.28 -12.72 -7.81
CA ALA A 17 -22.68 -13.17 -7.75
C ALA A 17 -23.69 -12.01 -7.75
N ALA A 18 -23.30 -10.85 -7.22
CA ALA A 18 -24.07 -9.62 -7.28
C ALA A 18 -23.95 -8.86 -8.63
N GLY A 19 -23.16 -9.36 -9.57
CA GLY A 19 -22.98 -8.78 -10.89
C GLY A 19 -22.02 -7.58 -10.96
N THR A 20 -21.14 -7.42 -9.95
CA THR A 20 -20.13 -6.36 -9.91
C THR A 20 -18.73 -6.95 -9.90
N THR A 21 -17.74 -6.11 -10.29
CA THR A 21 -16.32 -6.46 -10.19
C THR A 21 -15.81 -6.14 -8.78
N ALA A 22 -15.08 -7.07 -8.20
CA ALA A 22 -14.35 -6.84 -6.95
C ALA A 22 -13.21 -5.84 -7.18
N SER A 23 -13.21 -4.73 -6.45
CA SER A 23 -12.18 -3.67 -6.61
C SER A 23 -11.00 -3.84 -5.66
N ALA A 24 -11.25 -3.92 -4.36
CA ALA A 24 -10.22 -3.88 -3.35
C ALA A 24 -10.66 -4.51 -2.03
N ILE A 25 -9.68 -4.82 -1.19
CA ILE A 25 -9.90 -5.31 0.17
C ILE A 25 -9.80 -4.13 1.13
N ILE A 26 -10.80 -3.93 1.97
CA ILE A 26 -10.75 -2.91 3.04
C ILE A 26 -9.64 -3.30 4.00
N ALA A 27 -8.57 -2.52 4.01
CA ALA A 27 -7.41 -2.79 4.85
C ALA A 27 -7.48 -2.03 6.18
N TYR A 28 -7.90 -0.77 6.17
CA TYR A 28 -7.98 0.07 7.37
C TYR A 28 -9.21 0.98 7.31
N VAL A 29 -9.83 1.20 8.47
CA VAL A 29 -10.90 2.19 8.65
C VAL A 29 -10.60 3.03 9.90
N GLY A 30 -10.49 4.33 9.72
CA GLY A 30 -10.26 5.32 10.77
C GLY A 30 -11.31 6.41 10.77
N THR A 31 -10.91 7.61 11.18
CA THR A 31 -11.75 8.81 11.15
C THR A 31 -11.51 9.61 9.87
N ALA A 32 -12.43 10.52 9.54
CA ALA A 32 -12.29 11.40 8.38
C ALA A 32 -10.96 12.21 8.46
N GLY A 33 -10.19 12.21 7.38
CA GLY A 33 -8.89 12.88 7.29
C GLY A 33 -7.73 12.16 7.98
N SER A 34 -7.93 10.94 8.51
CA SER A 34 -6.88 10.24 9.25
C SER A 34 -5.96 9.39 8.37
N VAL A 35 -6.33 9.15 7.12
CA VAL A 35 -5.67 8.17 6.24
C VAL A 35 -4.85 8.78 5.11
N ASP A 36 -5.11 10.05 4.76
CA ASP A 36 -4.33 10.79 3.77
C ASP A 36 -4.33 12.29 4.08
N GLU A 37 -3.17 12.93 4.02
CA GLU A 37 -2.97 14.34 4.36
C GLU A 37 -3.57 15.30 3.31
N SER A 38 -3.79 14.83 2.09
CA SER A 38 -4.37 15.64 1.01
C SER A 38 -5.89 15.79 1.08
N SER A 39 -6.55 15.06 1.98
CA SER A 39 -8.01 15.06 2.09
C SER A 39 -8.50 14.96 3.52
N SER A 40 -9.44 15.81 3.87
CA SER A 40 -10.15 15.77 5.16
C SER A 40 -11.35 14.80 5.17
N THR A 41 -11.66 14.13 4.06
CA THR A 41 -12.88 13.32 3.92
C THR A 41 -12.63 11.82 3.96
N TYR A 42 -11.49 11.34 3.46
CA TYR A 42 -11.18 9.92 3.44
C TYR A 42 -11.04 9.34 4.85
N LYS A 43 -11.65 8.18 5.07
CA LYS A 43 -11.69 7.48 6.37
C LYS A 43 -10.95 6.16 6.35
N GLY A 44 -10.75 5.57 5.18
CA GLY A 44 -10.20 4.24 5.05
C GLY A 44 -9.24 4.08 3.90
N LEU A 45 -8.50 2.97 3.95
CA LEU A 45 -7.60 2.51 2.90
C LEU A 45 -8.04 1.14 2.44
N ALA A 46 -8.14 0.96 1.14
CA ALA A 46 -8.40 -0.32 0.50
C ALA A 46 -7.21 -0.72 -0.36
N ILE A 47 -6.77 -1.97 -0.20
CA ILE A 47 -5.61 -2.54 -0.89
C ILE A 47 -6.05 -3.31 -2.12
N ALA A 48 -5.32 -3.20 -3.21
CA ALA A 48 -5.57 -3.93 -4.44
C ALA A 48 -5.58 -5.46 -4.22
N LEU A 49 -6.36 -6.18 -5.02
CA LEU A 49 -6.49 -7.64 -4.93
C LEU A 49 -5.20 -8.38 -5.31
N THR A 50 -4.41 -7.80 -6.19
CA THR A 50 -3.16 -8.39 -6.70
C THR A 50 -2.05 -7.35 -6.70
N ASP A 51 -0.81 -7.80 -6.83
CA ASP A 51 0.32 -6.89 -7.02
C ASP A 51 0.19 -6.15 -8.36
N ALA A 52 0.60 -4.89 -8.37
CA ALA A 52 0.68 -4.07 -9.57
C ALA A 52 1.82 -4.57 -10.49
N ASN A 53 1.99 -3.93 -11.66
CA ASN A 53 2.99 -4.32 -12.65
C ASN A 53 2.87 -5.80 -13.09
N GLY A 54 1.63 -6.32 -13.16
CA GLY A 54 1.39 -7.72 -13.51
C GLY A 54 1.99 -8.74 -12.53
N GLY A 55 2.18 -8.36 -11.27
CA GLY A 55 2.81 -9.19 -10.24
C GLY A 55 4.35 -9.21 -10.30
N SER A 56 4.96 -8.44 -11.18
CA SER A 56 6.42 -8.33 -11.29
C SER A 56 6.96 -7.20 -10.42
N THR A 57 8.20 -7.34 -9.98
CA THR A 57 8.93 -6.27 -9.28
C THR A 57 9.34 -5.15 -10.24
N CYS A 58 9.55 -3.95 -9.72
CA CYS A 58 10.06 -2.82 -10.48
C CYS A 58 10.91 -1.89 -9.61
N GLN A 59 11.65 -1.00 -10.25
CA GLN A 59 12.43 0.04 -9.59
C GLN A 59 11.52 1.15 -9.05
N TRP A 60 11.93 1.78 -7.94
CA TRP A 60 11.26 2.99 -7.48
C TRP A 60 11.49 4.15 -8.45
N TYR A 61 12.74 4.31 -8.89
CA TYR A 61 13.20 5.33 -9.83
C TYR A 61 14.31 4.75 -10.71
N THR A 62 14.31 5.02 -12.00
CA THR A 62 15.32 4.51 -12.92
C THR A 62 16.68 5.18 -12.79
N ALA A 63 16.73 6.39 -12.23
CA ALA A 63 17.97 7.07 -11.87
C ALA A 63 18.19 7.00 -10.35
N ASN A 64 19.45 6.94 -9.94
CA ASN A 64 19.85 6.77 -8.54
C ASN A 64 20.15 8.12 -7.84
N SER A 65 19.55 9.20 -8.28
CA SER A 65 19.82 10.54 -7.74
C SER A 65 18.61 11.48 -7.89
N GLY A 66 18.51 12.42 -6.98
CA GLY A 66 17.46 13.43 -6.95
C GLY A 66 16.44 13.19 -5.85
N THR A 67 16.01 14.28 -5.20
CA THR A 67 14.91 14.30 -4.25
C THR A 67 13.63 14.64 -5.02
N CYS A 68 12.64 13.77 -4.94
CA CYS A 68 11.42 13.89 -5.71
C CYS A 68 10.20 14.24 -4.83
N VAL A 69 10.19 13.72 -3.60
CA VAL A 69 9.09 13.88 -2.63
C VAL A 69 9.66 14.12 -1.22
N SER A 70 8.80 14.21 -0.23
CA SER A 70 9.20 14.38 1.18
C SER A 70 10.13 13.26 1.63
N GLN A 71 11.27 13.64 2.20
CA GLN A 71 12.37 12.77 2.55
C GLN A 71 12.58 12.73 4.07
N THR A 72 12.81 11.55 4.61
CA THR A 72 13.27 11.35 5.99
C THR A 72 14.05 10.06 6.14
N SER A 73 15.12 10.09 6.92
CA SER A 73 15.87 8.89 7.29
C SER A 73 15.48 8.31 8.65
N ALA A 74 14.53 8.94 9.34
CA ALA A 74 14.02 8.48 10.62
C ALA A 74 12.72 7.70 10.43
N VAL A 75 12.72 6.40 10.73
CA VAL A 75 11.54 5.55 10.61
C VAL A 75 10.36 6.08 11.44
N ALA A 76 10.60 6.59 12.65
CA ALA A 76 9.58 7.20 13.50
C ALA A 76 8.89 8.42 12.85
N THR A 77 9.57 9.12 11.93
CA THR A 77 8.98 10.19 11.14
C THR A 77 8.29 9.62 9.90
N ALA A 78 8.92 8.65 9.21
CA ALA A 78 8.37 8.06 8.01
C ALA A 78 6.97 7.44 8.23
N ILE A 79 6.74 6.78 9.35
CA ILE A 79 5.44 6.19 9.70
C ILE A 79 4.34 7.23 9.99
N THR A 80 4.69 8.51 10.17
CA THR A 80 3.69 9.58 10.33
C THR A 80 3.20 10.12 8.98
N TYR A 81 3.95 9.94 7.91
CA TYR A 81 3.60 10.44 6.58
C TYR A 81 2.43 9.68 5.97
N LYS A 82 1.35 10.39 5.70
CA LYS A 82 0.13 9.87 5.05
C LYS A 82 -0.14 10.65 3.77
N ASN A 83 0.88 10.80 2.95
CA ASN A 83 0.87 11.66 1.76
C ASN A 83 1.01 10.86 0.44
N GLY A 84 0.62 9.59 0.45
CA GLY A 84 0.78 8.70 -0.71
C GLY A 84 0.13 9.21 -1.98
N ILE A 85 -1.08 9.81 -1.88
CA ILE A 85 -1.76 10.41 -3.03
C ILE A 85 -0.92 11.55 -3.62
N ALA A 86 -0.52 12.51 -2.79
CA ALA A 86 0.25 13.67 -3.23
C ALA A 86 1.62 13.25 -3.79
N SER A 87 2.31 12.34 -3.10
CA SER A 87 3.60 11.80 -3.53
C SER A 87 3.50 11.06 -4.86
N THR A 88 2.48 10.19 -5.04
CA THR A 88 2.27 9.49 -6.30
C THR A 88 2.00 10.46 -7.45
N ASN A 89 1.16 11.46 -7.24
CA ASN A 89 0.89 12.51 -8.24
C ASN A 89 2.17 13.26 -8.64
N THR A 90 3.00 13.63 -7.68
CA THR A 90 4.30 14.28 -7.95
C THR A 90 5.19 13.35 -8.77
N LEU A 91 5.38 12.11 -8.33
CA LEU A 91 6.26 11.14 -8.99
C LEU A 91 5.81 10.75 -10.41
N THR A 92 4.51 10.83 -10.71
CA THR A 92 3.99 10.53 -12.05
C THR A 92 3.95 11.75 -12.97
N SER A 93 4.22 12.95 -12.47
CA SER A 93 4.13 14.21 -13.23
C SER A 93 5.43 15.03 -13.29
N ASP A 94 6.50 14.60 -12.64
CA ASP A 94 7.78 15.35 -12.57
C ASP A 94 8.64 15.22 -13.84
N GLY A 95 8.18 14.48 -14.84
CA GLY A 95 8.90 14.26 -16.11
C GLY A 95 9.96 13.15 -16.05
N HIS A 96 10.05 12.42 -14.94
CA HIS A 96 10.97 11.30 -14.76
C HIS A 96 10.24 9.95 -14.77
N THR A 97 10.99 8.86 -14.80
CA THR A 97 10.42 7.51 -14.79
C THR A 97 10.47 6.92 -13.39
N HIS A 98 9.34 6.98 -12.69
CA HIS A 98 9.10 6.38 -11.39
C HIS A 98 8.23 5.13 -11.55
N ALA A 99 8.86 3.99 -11.85
CA ALA A 99 8.14 2.77 -12.22
C ALA A 99 7.18 2.30 -11.12
N ALA A 100 7.56 2.39 -9.86
CA ALA A 100 6.70 1.99 -8.74
C ALA A 100 5.43 2.85 -8.63
N ALA A 101 5.58 4.19 -8.72
CA ALA A 101 4.44 5.11 -8.68
C ALA A 101 3.54 4.94 -9.90
N THR A 102 4.13 4.76 -11.10
CA THR A 102 3.41 4.49 -12.33
C THR A 102 2.64 3.17 -12.25
N ALA A 103 3.28 2.09 -11.76
CA ALA A 103 2.62 0.80 -11.59
C ALA A 103 1.42 0.88 -10.64
N ALA A 104 1.55 1.59 -9.53
CA ALA A 104 0.46 1.77 -8.58
C ALA A 104 -0.69 2.62 -9.18
N SER A 105 -0.38 3.78 -9.79
CA SER A 105 -1.39 4.70 -10.32
C SER A 105 -2.13 4.14 -11.54
N SER A 106 -1.52 3.25 -12.30
CA SER A 106 -2.11 2.58 -13.47
C SER A 106 -2.70 1.20 -13.17
N TYR A 107 -2.87 0.83 -11.89
CA TYR A 107 -3.52 -0.42 -11.54
C TYR A 107 -4.94 -0.48 -12.13
N GLY A 108 -5.19 -1.45 -13.00
CA GLY A 108 -6.29 -1.44 -13.97
C GLY A 108 -7.65 -1.91 -13.43
N THR A 109 -7.83 -2.12 -12.11
CA THR A 109 -9.12 -2.54 -11.58
C THR A 109 -10.03 -1.33 -11.35
N ASP A 110 -11.29 -1.45 -11.78
CA ASP A 110 -12.32 -0.44 -11.57
C ASP A 110 -12.49 -0.11 -10.09
N ARG A 111 -12.71 1.18 -9.82
CA ARG A 111 -12.92 1.71 -8.47
C ARG A 111 -14.33 2.32 -8.37
N PRO A 112 -14.97 2.28 -7.20
CA PRO A 112 -16.23 2.99 -7.00
C PRO A 112 -16.06 4.51 -7.17
N SER A 113 -17.16 5.19 -7.41
CA SER A 113 -17.18 6.65 -7.43
C SER A 113 -16.92 7.21 -6.02
N GLY A 114 -16.31 8.40 -5.93
CA GLY A 114 -16.08 9.09 -4.66
C GLY A 114 -14.84 8.64 -3.88
N VAL A 115 -14.07 7.67 -4.38
CA VAL A 115 -12.78 7.28 -3.81
C VAL A 115 -11.62 7.97 -4.54
N SER A 116 -10.41 7.93 -3.96
CA SER A 116 -9.20 8.46 -4.63
C SER A 116 -8.85 7.64 -5.89
N ALA A 117 -7.94 8.16 -6.71
CA ALA A 117 -7.22 7.36 -7.68
C ALA A 117 -6.40 6.26 -6.95
N TRP A 118 -5.98 5.21 -7.69
CA TRP A 118 -4.97 4.29 -7.21
C TRP A 118 -3.66 5.02 -6.97
N PHE A 119 -2.95 4.71 -5.90
CA PHE A 119 -1.68 5.33 -5.57
C PHE A 119 -0.72 4.36 -4.86
N LEU A 120 0.55 4.71 -4.83
CA LEU A 120 1.59 4.03 -4.07
C LEU A 120 1.51 4.50 -2.61
N PRO A 121 1.23 3.63 -1.63
CA PRO A 121 1.08 4.04 -0.24
C PRO A 121 2.40 4.56 0.34
N SER A 122 2.33 5.58 1.18
CA SER A 122 3.46 6.00 2.02
C SER A 122 3.76 4.99 3.13
N VAL A 123 4.90 5.11 3.81
CA VAL A 123 5.22 4.23 4.95
C VAL A 123 4.14 4.31 6.03
N GLY A 124 3.64 5.51 6.34
CA GLY A 124 2.58 5.68 7.33
C GLY A 124 1.26 5.04 6.90
N GLN A 125 0.94 5.04 5.62
CA GLN A 125 -0.23 4.33 5.10
C GLN A 125 -0.02 2.82 5.10
N TRP A 126 1.16 2.32 4.79
CA TRP A 126 1.51 0.91 5.00
C TRP A 126 1.33 0.50 6.46
N ASN A 127 1.79 1.35 7.40
CA ASN A 127 1.61 1.10 8.84
C ASN A 127 0.12 0.97 9.22
N LEU A 128 -0.75 1.85 8.70
CA LEU A 128 -2.21 1.75 8.91
C LEU A 128 -2.79 0.47 8.30
N ILE A 129 -2.37 0.11 7.08
CA ILE A 129 -2.82 -1.11 6.39
C ILE A 129 -2.47 -2.35 7.20
N VAL A 130 -1.24 -2.46 7.67
CA VAL A 130 -0.77 -3.57 8.50
C VAL A 130 -1.58 -3.65 9.78
N GLN A 131 -1.79 -2.53 10.48
CA GLN A 131 -2.62 -2.47 11.70
C GLN A 131 -4.04 -2.96 11.44
N GLY A 132 -4.68 -2.46 10.37
CA GLY A 132 -6.06 -2.78 10.07
C GLY A 132 -6.27 -4.23 9.64
N LEU A 133 -5.35 -4.81 8.86
CA LEU A 133 -5.40 -6.22 8.46
C LEU A 133 -5.11 -7.15 9.65
N ALA A 134 -4.12 -6.82 10.49
CA ALA A 134 -3.78 -7.61 11.66
C ALA A 134 -4.92 -7.68 12.68
N THR A 135 -5.68 -6.60 12.86
CA THR A 135 -6.84 -6.59 13.79
C THR A 135 -8.01 -7.45 13.34
N LYS A 136 -8.08 -7.78 12.05
CA LYS A 136 -9.14 -8.65 11.50
C LYS A 136 -8.92 -10.13 11.77
N GLN A 137 -7.73 -10.50 12.17
CA GLN A 137 -7.40 -11.90 12.47
C GLN A 137 -7.55 -12.18 13.98
N ALA A 138 -8.49 -13.04 14.33
CA ALA A 138 -8.69 -13.45 15.71
C ALA A 138 -7.43 -14.11 16.28
N GLY A 139 -6.95 -13.61 17.43
CA GLY A 139 -5.77 -14.17 18.11
C GLY A 139 -4.42 -13.74 17.53
N SER A 140 -4.39 -12.77 16.62
CA SER A 140 -3.13 -12.24 16.08
C SER A 140 -2.33 -11.53 17.18
N THR A 141 -1.08 -11.95 17.37
CA THR A 141 -0.06 -11.29 18.21
C THR A 141 0.94 -10.50 17.37
N VAL A 142 0.61 -10.20 16.12
CA VAL A 142 1.50 -9.49 15.21
C VAL A 142 1.76 -8.08 15.73
N SER A 143 3.02 -7.72 15.84
CA SER A 143 3.40 -6.32 16.03
C SER A 143 2.86 -5.50 14.86
N THR A 144 2.00 -4.54 15.15
CA THR A 144 1.40 -3.63 14.17
C THR A 144 2.24 -2.39 13.96
N ASP A 145 3.49 -2.39 14.44
CA ASP A 145 4.39 -1.25 14.39
C ASP A 145 5.57 -1.55 13.46
N LEU A 146 5.57 -0.91 12.30
CA LEU A 146 6.67 -1.00 11.32
C LEU A 146 7.97 -0.33 11.79
N THR A 147 8.00 0.31 12.96
CA THR A 147 9.21 0.96 13.48
C THR A 147 10.21 0.00 14.07
N THR A 148 9.76 -1.16 14.51
CA THR A 148 10.61 -2.15 15.17
C THR A 148 10.76 -3.39 14.32
N PHE A 149 12.00 -3.81 14.14
CA PHE A 149 12.33 -5.13 13.61
C PHE A 149 11.68 -6.20 14.50
N SER A 150 10.59 -6.78 14.04
CA SER A 150 9.81 -7.71 14.86
C SER A 150 10.23 -9.16 14.71
N ASN A 151 11.18 -9.47 13.80
CA ASN A 151 11.60 -10.84 13.46
C ASN A 151 10.39 -11.78 13.28
N SER A 152 9.27 -11.24 12.84
CA SER A 152 8.04 -11.99 12.73
C SER A 152 7.91 -12.54 11.32
N THR A 153 8.47 -13.72 11.11
CA THR A 153 8.19 -14.65 10.00
C THR A 153 6.67 -14.77 9.71
N TYR A 154 5.86 -14.13 10.54
CA TYR A 154 4.41 -14.26 10.57
C TYR A 154 3.66 -13.06 9.98
N MET A 155 4.32 -11.93 9.65
CA MET A 155 3.57 -10.77 9.19
C MET A 155 2.85 -11.05 7.87
N ALA A 156 3.57 -11.50 6.84
CA ALA A 156 2.94 -11.83 5.57
C ALA A 156 1.88 -12.93 5.71
N SER A 157 2.17 -14.02 6.45
CA SER A 157 1.23 -15.13 6.59
C SER A 157 -0.06 -14.72 7.31
N ASN A 158 0.03 -13.88 8.34
CA ASN A 158 -1.13 -13.42 9.08
C ASN A 158 -1.97 -12.42 8.27
N LEU A 159 -1.33 -11.49 7.57
CA LEU A 159 -2.04 -10.55 6.70
C LEU A 159 -2.64 -11.26 5.49
N ASN A 160 -1.95 -12.26 4.96
CA ASN A 160 -2.34 -12.99 3.76
C ASN A 160 -3.61 -13.81 3.96
N SER A 161 -3.89 -14.35 5.16
CA SER A 161 -5.16 -15.02 5.39
C SER A 161 -6.35 -14.10 5.11
N VAL A 162 -6.32 -12.87 5.62
CA VAL A 162 -7.39 -11.88 5.38
C VAL A 162 -7.51 -11.53 3.90
N ILE A 163 -6.38 -11.42 3.21
CA ILE A 163 -6.35 -11.08 1.78
C ILE A 163 -6.88 -12.23 0.93
N THR A 164 -6.44 -13.47 1.21
CA THR A 164 -6.85 -14.66 0.45
C THR A 164 -8.28 -15.08 0.73
N ASP A 165 -8.75 -14.95 1.96
CA ASP A 165 -10.16 -15.21 2.33
C ASP A 165 -11.12 -14.25 1.61
N ALA A 166 -10.66 -13.03 1.33
CA ALA A 166 -11.41 -12.09 0.50
C ALA A 166 -11.30 -12.40 -1.01
N GLY A 167 -10.48 -13.37 -1.44
CA GLY A 167 -10.27 -13.76 -2.83
C GLY A 167 -9.13 -12.98 -3.52
N GLY A 168 -8.31 -12.26 -2.78
CA GLY A 168 -7.11 -11.60 -3.31
C GLY A 168 -5.88 -12.52 -3.33
N THR A 169 -4.81 -12.07 -3.98
CA THR A 169 -3.49 -12.72 -3.93
C THR A 169 -2.70 -12.17 -2.76
N GLY A 170 -2.19 -13.04 -1.91
CA GLY A 170 -1.39 -12.67 -0.75
C GLY A 170 -0.16 -11.84 -1.11
N LEU A 171 0.32 -11.06 -0.16
CA LEU A 171 1.58 -10.34 -0.27
C LEU A 171 2.76 -11.34 -0.27
N GLN A 172 3.78 -11.06 -1.06
CA GLN A 172 5.00 -11.84 -1.07
C GLN A 172 5.79 -11.61 0.24
N SER A 173 6.50 -12.61 0.71
CA SER A 173 7.47 -12.51 1.80
C SER A 173 8.73 -11.79 1.31
N SER A 174 8.60 -10.51 0.94
CA SER A 174 9.61 -9.71 0.25
C SER A 174 9.33 -8.22 0.48
N TYR A 175 10.09 -7.38 -0.20
CA TYR A 175 10.01 -5.92 -0.12
C TYR A 175 8.92 -5.36 -1.00
N TYR A 176 8.17 -4.39 -0.46
CA TYR A 176 7.15 -3.61 -1.16
C TYR A 176 7.47 -2.12 -1.06
N TRP A 177 7.58 -1.45 -2.21
CA TRP A 177 7.86 -0.02 -2.26
C TRP A 177 6.80 0.81 -1.53
N SER A 178 7.26 1.88 -0.89
CA SER A 178 6.41 3.00 -0.47
C SER A 178 6.65 4.23 -1.35
N SER A 179 5.77 5.23 -1.25
CA SER A 179 5.97 6.53 -1.92
C SER A 179 6.86 7.49 -1.13
N THR A 180 7.43 7.08 0.00
CA THR A 180 8.26 7.90 0.89
C THR A 180 9.73 7.76 0.52
N GLU A 181 10.45 8.88 0.38
CA GLU A 181 11.90 8.84 0.20
C GLU A 181 12.64 8.70 1.52
N PHE A 182 13.72 7.90 1.51
CA PHE A 182 14.66 7.81 2.63
C PHE A 182 15.81 8.82 2.49
N LYS A 183 16.45 8.83 1.34
CA LYS A 183 17.56 9.71 0.96
C LYS A 183 17.60 9.87 -0.56
N ILE A 184 18.51 10.71 -1.02
CA ILE A 184 18.66 11.04 -2.45
C ILE A 184 18.70 9.80 -3.37
N SER A 185 19.33 8.71 -2.93
CA SER A 185 19.46 7.45 -3.70
C SER A 185 18.64 6.28 -3.16
N TYR A 186 17.86 6.49 -2.08
CA TYR A 186 17.11 5.45 -1.40
C TYR A 186 15.65 5.86 -1.22
N ALA A 187 14.76 4.89 -1.28
CA ALA A 187 13.36 5.03 -0.89
C ALA A 187 13.02 4.02 0.19
N TRP A 188 12.00 4.34 0.99
CA TRP A 188 11.45 3.41 1.98
C TRP A 188 10.66 2.31 1.30
N ASP A 189 10.78 1.13 1.82
CA ASP A 189 9.93 -0.02 1.54
C ASP A 189 9.49 -0.73 2.82
N VAL A 190 8.65 -1.73 2.69
CA VAL A 190 8.23 -2.60 3.79
C VAL A 190 8.68 -4.02 3.48
N ASP A 191 9.47 -4.59 4.36
CA ASP A 191 9.86 -5.99 4.30
C ASP A 191 8.78 -6.86 4.96
N PHE A 192 7.93 -7.49 4.16
CA PHE A 192 6.90 -8.42 4.65
C PHE A 192 7.45 -9.78 5.04
N GLY A 193 8.70 -10.08 4.73
CA GLY A 193 9.41 -11.25 5.24
C GLY A 193 9.75 -11.10 6.72
N ASN A 194 10.18 -9.90 7.14
CA ASN A 194 10.66 -9.61 8.49
C ASN A 194 9.74 -8.68 9.29
N GLY A 195 8.82 -7.97 8.64
CA GLY A 195 7.78 -7.20 9.29
C GLY A 195 8.19 -5.81 9.78
N TYR A 196 9.01 -5.08 9.03
CA TYR A 196 9.43 -3.71 9.38
C TYR A 196 9.60 -2.82 8.13
N ALA A 197 9.64 -1.51 8.33
CA ALA A 197 10.01 -0.57 7.27
C ALA A 197 11.55 -0.54 7.13
N ASP A 198 12.01 -0.71 5.91
CA ASP A 198 13.42 -0.67 5.52
C ASP A 198 13.61 0.35 4.40
N SER A 199 14.83 0.49 3.91
CA SER A 199 15.17 1.37 2.81
C SER A 199 16.10 0.69 1.81
N ASN A 200 15.75 0.75 0.55
CA ASN A 200 16.54 0.18 -0.53
C ASN A 200 16.93 1.24 -1.56
N HIS A 201 17.98 0.96 -2.33
CA HIS A 201 18.35 1.79 -3.48
C HIS A 201 17.15 1.92 -4.43
N LYS A 202 16.87 3.13 -4.91
CA LYS A 202 15.77 3.41 -5.83
C LYS A 202 15.81 2.57 -7.12
N THR A 203 16.98 2.07 -7.48
CA THR A 203 17.21 1.17 -8.64
C THR A 203 17.06 -0.32 -8.30
N THR A 204 16.82 -0.68 -7.05
CA THR A 204 16.46 -2.06 -6.67
C THR A 204 15.05 -2.38 -7.16
N ASN A 205 14.80 -3.64 -7.47
CA ASN A 205 13.45 -4.10 -7.83
C ASN A 205 12.72 -4.61 -6.60
N SER A 206 11.56 -4.04 -6.30
CA SER A 206 10.66 -4.49 -5.24
C SER A 206 9.22 -4.54 -5.76
N TYR A 207 8.34 -5.24 -5.05
CA TYR A 207 6.92 -5.35 -5.39
C TYR A 207 6.19 -4.02 -5.19
N VAL A 208 5.04 -3.90 -5.81
CA VAL A 208 4.13 -2.77 -5.66
C VAL A 208 2.72 -3.30 -5.43
N ARG A 209 2.07 -2.85 -4.37
CA ARG A 209 0.64 -3.06 -4.13
C ARG A 209 -0.05 -1.72 -4.09
N ALA A 210 -0.95 -1.49 -5.03
CA ALA A 210 -1.71 -0.24 -5.11
C ALA A 210 -2.77 -0.16 -4.01
N VAL A 211 -3.10 1.06 -3.61
CA VAL A 211 -4.19 1.36 -2.66
C VAL A 211 -5.06 2.50 -3.19
N PHE A 212 -6.28 2.61 -2.70
CA PHE A 212 -7.08 3.82 -2.77
C PHE A 212 -7.63 4.19 -1.39
N ALA A 213 -7.95 5.48 -1.21
CA ALA A 213 -8.60 6.01 -0.01
C ALA A 213 -10.09 6.25 -0.28
N PHE A 214 -10.96 5.98 0.73
CA PHE A 214 -12.42 6.09 0.64
C PHE A 214 -13.03 6.77 1.86
#